data_4ee9443383b9cf0f01fa0efcd7cea023
#
_entry.id   4ee9443383b9cf0f01fa0efcd7cea023
#
_cell.length_a   1.000
_cell.length_b   1.000
_cell.length_c   1.000
_cell.angle_alpha   90.00
_cell.angle_beta   90.00
_cell.angle_gamma   90.00
#
_symmetry.space_group_name_H-M   'P 1'
#
loop_
_entity.id
_entity.type
_entity.pdbx_description
1 polymer ?
#
loop_
_entity_poly.entity_id
_entity_poly.type
_entity_poly.pdbx_seq_one_letter_code
_entity_poly.pdbx_strand_id
1 'polypeptide(L)'
;NPYRGDKEAIRIGTSAYNQNCARCHGLEAISGGIAPDLRMLPLDAETDDYFINTVRRGRVRNGAVYMPPFEGMMAQEAMWAIRSYLDTRHEE
;
A
#
# COMPACT_ATOMS: atom_id res chain seq x y z
N ASN A 1 -1.20 11.89 -3.03
CA ASN A 1 -1.66 11.46 -1.70
C ASN A 1 -2.02 12.68 -0.83
N PRO A 2 -3.32 12.94 -0.59
CA PRO A 2 -3.74 14.11 0.19
C PRO A 2 -3.38 14.07 1.67
N TYR A 3 -3.00 12.89 2.18
CA TYR A 3 -2.70 12.70 3.60
C TYR A 3 -1.20 12.54 3.90
N ARG A 4 -0.34 12.85 2.93
CA ARG A 4 1.10 12.67 3.13
C ARG A 4 1.58 13.52 4.30
N GLY A 5 2.24 12.88 5.29
CA GLY A 5 2.73 13.54 6.49
C GLY A 5 1.70 13.72 7.60
N ASP A 6 0.44 13.36 7.36
CA ASP A 6 -0.62 13.45 8.38
C ASP A 6 -0.45 12.32 9.40
N LYS A 7 -0.21 12.69 10.66
CA LYS A 7 0.07 11.72 11.73
C LYS A 7 -1.09 10.77 12.00
N GLU A 8 -2.32 11.26 11.93
CA GLU A 8 -3.50 10.42 12.13
C GLU A 8 -3.66 9.43 10.98
N ALA A 9 -3.45 9.88 9.75
CA ALA A 9 -3.48 9.00 8.60
C ALA A 9 -2.39 7.93 8.68
N ILE A 10 -1.20 8.29 9.13
CA ILE A 10 -0.11 7.33 9.32
C ILE A 10 -0.48 6.27 10.35
N ARG A 11 -1.11 6.67 11.45
CA ARG A 11 -1.57 5.74 12.48
C ARG A 11 -2.61 4.76 11.94
N ILE A 12 -3.61 5.27 11.24
CA ILE A 12 -4.66 4.47 10.61
C ILE A 12 -4.06 3.56 9.54
N GLY A 13 -3.16 4.09 8.74
CA GLY A 13 -2.50 3.34 7.67
C GLY A 13 -1.62 2.22 8.18
N THR A 14 -0.95 2.42 9.31
CA THR A 14 -0.14 1.38 9.95
C THR A 14 -1.01 0.18 10.30
N SER A 15 -2.16 0.42 10.94
CA SER A 15 -3.08 -0.64 11.31
C SER A 15 -3.67 -1.33 10.08
N ALA A 16 -4.14 -0.55 9.10
CA ALA A 16 -4.73 -1.09 7.87
C ALA A 16 -3.72 -1.89 7.06
N TYR A 17 -2.47 -1.42 6.98
CA TYR A 17 -1.40 -2.15 6.30
C TYR A 17 -1.16 -3.50 6.98
N ASN A 18 -1.04 -3.51 8.30
CA ASN A 18 -0.75 -4.74 9.03
C ASN A 18 -1.88 -5.77 8.89
N GLN A 19 -3.12 -5.32 8.79
CA GLN A 19 -4.27 -6.20 8.65
C GLN A 19 -4.44 -6.75 7.24
N ASN A 20 -4.06 -5.99 6.21
CA ASN A 20 -4.42 -6.30 4.83
C ASN A 20 -3.24 -6.57 3.89
N CYS A 21 -2.07 -6.02 4.16
CA CYS A 21 -0.96 -6.02 3.22
C CYS A 21 0.27 -6.79 3.72
N ALA A 22 0.50 -6.78 5.04
CA ALA A 22 1.73 -7.33 5.62
C ALA A 22 1.88 -8.82 5.38
N ARG A 23 0.79 -9.54 5.18
CA ARG A 23 0.83 -10.99 4.92
C ARG A 23 1.70 -11.33 3.71
N CYS A 24 1.67 -10.49 2.67
CA CYS A 24 2.47 -10.68 1.46
C CYS A 24 3.68 -9.74 1.39
N HIS A 25 3.49 -8.47 1.79
CA HIS A 25 4.53 -7.44 1.68
C HIS A 25 5.43 -7.32 2.91
N GLY A 26 5.12 -8.04 3.98
CA GLY A 26 5.95 -8.08 5.18
C GLY A 26 5.65 -6.99 6.20
N LEU A 27 5.93 -7.27 7.46
CA LEU A 27 5.81 -6.28 8.54
C LEU A 27 6.78 -5.14 8.28
N GLU A 28 6.36 -3.92 8.58
CA GLU A 28 7.12 -2.69 8.35
C GLU A 28 7.53 -2.52 6.88
N ALA A 29 6.78 -3.17 5.97
CA ALA A 29 7.00 -3.17 4.52
C ALA A 29 8.34 -3.85 4.11
N ILE A 30 8.96 -4.61 5.00
CA ILE A 30 10.16 -5.39 4.68
C ILE A 30 9.73 -6.70 4.05
N SER A 31 9.88 -6.79 2.73
CA SER A 31 9.39 -7.94 1.98
C SER A 31 10.17 -9.23 2.31
N GLY A 32 9.42 -10.32 2.48
CA GLY A 32 10.00 -11.66 2.60
C GLY A 32 10.20 -12.37 1.26
N GLY A 33 9.99 -11.67 0.14
CA GLY A 33 10.17 -12.22 -1.21
C GLY A 33 8.90 -12.67 -1.89
N ILE A 34 7.75 -12.67 -1.20
CA ILE A 34 6.46 -13.09 -1.78
C ILE A 34 5.91 -12.00 -2.70
N ALA A 35 6.08 -10.72 -2.32
CA ALA A 35 5.59 -9.57 -3.07
C ALA A 35 6.67 -8.50 -3.14
N PRO A 36 6.55 -7.49 -4.04
CA PRO A 36 7.55 -6.43 -4.15
C PRO A 36 7.75 -5.67 -2.84
N ASP A 37 8.96 -5.17 -2.64
CA ASP A 37 9.32 -4.36 -1.49
C ASP A 37 8.76 -2.94 -1.68
N LEU A 38 7.78 -2.58 -0.86
CA LEU A 38 7.07 -1.31 -0.99
C LEU A 38 7.86 -0.10 -0.46
N ARG A 39 9.00 -0.33 0.20
CA ARG A 39 9.85 0.76 0.68
C ARG A 39 10.56 1.49 -0.45
N MET A 40 10.61 0.88 -1.63
CA MET A 40 11.28 1.45 -2.80
C MET A 40 10.38 2.33 -3.66
N LEU A 41 9.09 2.45 -3.31
CA LEU A 41 8.16 3.28 -4.09
C LEU A 41 8.52 4.75 -3.97
N PRO A 42 8.77 5.46 -5.11
CA PRO A 42 9.02 6.90 -5.07
C PRO A 42 7.89 7.70 -4.45
N LEU A 43 8.24 8.85 -3.84
CA LEU A 43 7.26 9.72 -3.18
C LEU A 43 6.77 10.80 -4.15
N ASP A 44 6.14 10.41 -5.26
CA ASP A 44 5.66 11.34 -6.28
C ASP A 44 4.21 11.04 -6.66
N ALA A 45 3.58 11.99 -7.38
CA ALA A 45 2.16 11.89 -7.75
C ALA A 45 1.89 10.73 -8.71
N GLU A 46 2.81 10.44 -9.61
CA GLU A 46 2.66 9.35 -10.57
C GLU A 46 2.65 7.99 -9.85
N THR A 47 3.54 7.81 -8.88
CA THR A 47 3.58 6.60 -8.07
C THR A 47 2.37 6.52 -7.15
N ASP A 48 1.87 7.65 -6.63
CA ASP A 48 0.63 7.67 -5.86
C ASP A 48 -0.54 7.13 -6.70
N ASP A 49 -0.67 7.56 -7.95
CA ASP A 49 -1.72 7.08 -8.85
C ASP A 49 -1.56 5.58 -9.13
N TYR A 50 -0.34 5.14 -9.39
CA TYR A 50 -0.04 3.73 -9.58
C TYR A 50 -0.43 2.91 -8.35
N PHE A 51 -0.09 3.40 -7.17
CA PHE A 51 -0.40 2.73 -5.91
C PHE A 51 -1.91 2.57 -5.73
N ILE A 52 -2.67 3.68 -5.83
CA ILE A 52 -4.11 3.65 -5.55
C ILE A 52 -4.84 2.75 -6.55
N ASN A 53 -4.46 2.80 -7.82
CA ASN A 53 -5.08 1.96 -8.84
C ASN A 53 -4.75 0.48 -8.63
N THR A 54 -3.53 0.16 -8.22
CA THR A 54 -3.12 -1.22 -7.95
C THR A 54 -3.86 -1.80 -6.74
N VAL A 55 -4.00 -1.03 -5.67
CA VAL A 55 -4.72 -1.48 -4.47
C VAL A 55 -6.20 -1.68 -4.78
N ARG A 56 -6.80 -0.75 -5.52
CA ARG A 56 -8.22 -0.86 -5.86
C ARG A 56 -8.53 -2.07 -6.73
N ARG A 57 -7.70 -2.34 -7.72
CA ARG A 57 -7.97 -3.36 -8.77
C ARG A 57 -7.26 -4.68 -8.55
N GLY A 58 -6.22 -4.69 -7.72
CA GLY A 58 -5.39 -5.88 -7.53
C GLY A 58 -4.49 -6.17 -8.71
N ARG A 59 -3.91 -7.36 -8.70
CA ARG A 59 -3.02 -7.84 -9.76
C ARG A 59 -3.39 -9.25 -10.17
N VAL A 60 -3.52 -9.45 -11.49
CA VAL A 60 -3.79 -10.76 -12.08
C VAL A 60 -2.69 -11.09 -13.08
N ARG A 61 -2.19 -12.33 -13.05
CA ARG A 61 -1.18 -12.80 -13.99
C ARG A 61 -1.55 -14.23 -14.42
N ASN A 62 -1.62 -14.44 -15.73
CA ASN A 62 -1.95 -15.76 -16.31
C ASN A 62 -3.25 -16.33 -15.73
N GLY A 63 -4.24 -15.48 -15.47
CA GLY A 63 -5.53 -15.88 -14.91
C GLY A 63 -5.54 -16.13 -13.42
N ALA A 64 -4.40 -16.00 -12.73
CA ALA A 64 -4.32 -16.16 -11.28
C ALA A 64 -4.25 -14.79 -10.59
N VAL A 65 -4.97 -14.65 -9.48
CA VAL A 65 -4.97 -13.43 -8.68
C VAL A 65 -3.75 -13.43 -7.75
N TYR A 66 -2.79 -12.54 -8.02
CA TYR A 66 -1.60 -12.38 -7.18
C TYR A 66 -1.82 -11.37 -6.05
N MET A 67 -2.61 -10.34 -6.28
CA MET A 67 -3.01 -9.38 -5.27
C MET A 67 -4.51 -9.18 -5.41
N PRO A 68 -5.30 -9.38 -4.35
CA PRO A 68 -6.75 -9.19 -4.44
C PRO A 68 -7.10 -7.72 -4.59
N PRO A 69 -8.23 -7.40 -5.26
CA PRO A 69 -8.71 -6.02 -5.33
C PRO A 69 -9.35 -5.61 -4.01
N PHE A 70 -9.06 -4.39 -3.57
CA PHE A 70 -9.61 -3.87 -2.32
C PHE A 70 -10.75 -2.88 -2.52
N GLU A 71 -11.09 -2.55 -3.77
CA GLU A 71 -12.25 -1.70 -4.07
C GLU A 71 -13.52 -2.38 -3.56
N GLY A 72 -14.31 -1.61 -2.79
CA GLY A 72 -15.51 -2.15 -2.14
C GLY A 72 -15.27 -2.83 -0.80
N MET A 73 -14.00 -3.16 -0.48
CA MET A 73 -13.62 -3.77 0.79
C MET A 73 -12.97 -2.75 1.72
N MET A 74 -12.42 -1.68 1.16
CA MET A 74 -11.66 -0.67 1.89
C MET A 74 -11.96 0.69 1.27
N ALA A 75 -12.24 1.69 2.10
CA ALA A 75 -12.46 3.05 1.62
C ALA A 75 -11.18 3.62 1.01
N GLN A 76 -11.32 4.51 0.01
CA GLN A 76 -10.17 5.12 -0.64
C GLN A 76 -9.31 5.91 0.36
N GLU A 77 -9.92 6.55 1.35
CA GLU A 77 -9.21 7.27 2.40
C GLU A 77 -8.28 6.34 3.19
N ALA A 78 -8.73 5.09 3.44
CA ALA A 78 -7.89 4.09 4.10
C ALA A 78 -6.72 3.67 3.22
N MET A 79 -6.93 3.58 1.90
CA MET A 79 -5.87 3.28 0.94
C MET A 79 -4.80 4.38 0.96
N TRP A 80 -5.21 5.66 0.98
CA TRP A 80 -4.28 6.78 1.10
C TRP A 80 -3.57 6.80 2.45
N ALA A 81 -4.25 6.38 3.51
CA ALA A 81 -3.63 6.26 4.83
C ALA A 81 -2.52 5.19 4.81
N ILE A 82 -2.74 4.06 4.12
CA ILE A 82 -1.70 3.05 3.93
C ILE A 82 -0.52 3.63 3.16
N ARG A 83 -0.77 4.39 2.11
CA ARG A 83 0.29 5.06 1.35
C ARG A 83 1.10 6.01 2.26
N SER A 84 0.42 6.75 3.15
CA SER A 84 1.08 7.64 4.10
C SER A 84 1.98 6.87 5.07
N TYR A 85 1.54 5.68 5.50
CA TYR A 85 2.39 4.80 6.32
C TYR A 85 3.61 4.35 5.52
N LEU A 86 3.43 3.92 4.27
CA LEU A 86 4.53 3.48 3.42
C LEU A 86 5.56 4.59 3.18
N ASP A 87 5.10 5.86 3.09
CA ASP A 87 6.00 7.00 2.96
C ASP A 87 6.98 7.07 4.14
N THR A 88 6.56 6.64 5.34
CA THR A 88 7.45 6.62 6.51
C THR A 88 8.49 5.51 6.45
N ARG A 89 8.30 4.52 5.57
CA ARG A 89 9.19 3.38 5.40
C ARG A 89 10.05 3.48 4.14
N HIS A 90 9.93 4.58 3.40
CA HIS A 90 10.67 4.77 2.15
C HIS A 90 12.17 4.70 2.38
N GLU A 91 12.87 3.96 1.50
CA GLU A 91 14.34 3.86 1.47
C GLU A 91 14.82 4.22 0.08
N GLU A 92 15.88 5.02 0.03
CA GLU A 92 16.51 5.43 -1.23
C GLU A 92 17.56 4.43 -1.71
#